data_731b2dc8d676834b2eae028f3b025ad9
#
_entry.id   731b2dc8d676834b2eae028f3b025ad9
#
_cell.length_a   1.000
_cell.length_b   1.000
_cell.length_c   1.000
_cell.angle_alpha   90.00
_cell.angle_beta   90.00
_cell.angle_gamma   90.00
#
_symmetry.space_group_name_H-M   'P 1'
#
loop_
_entity.id
_entity.type
_entity.pdbx_description
1 polymer ?
#
loop_
_entity_poly.entity_id
_entity_poly.type
_entity_poly.pdbx_seq_one_letter_code
_entity_poly.pdbx_strand_id
1 'polypeptide(L)'
;MNRWNIPAWLEREVVERDRSCVYCGTSFAQVSAARRDRPSWEHIVNDARIITRENIALCCIGCNASKGTKALAVWLESRYCIARGITGRSVAPVVRAALTALASHAASGV
;
A
#
# COMPACT_ATOMS: atom_id res chain seq x y z
N MET A 1 -4.47 -3.36 -20.09
CA MET A 1 -3.56 -2.78 -19.07
C MET A 1 -4.24 -1.58 -18.44
N ASN A 2 -4.14 -1.39 -17.12
CA ASN A 2 -4.78 -0.25 -16.46
C ASN A 2 -3.96 1.04 -16.64
N ARG A 3 -4.49 2.16 -16.13
CA ARG A 3 -3.84 3.48 -16.25
C ARG A 3 -2.44 3.56 -15.64
N TRP A 4 -2.08 2.60 -14.77
CA TRP A 4 -0.77 2.54 -14.12
C TRP A 4 0.19 1.61 -14.84
N ASN A 5 -0.19 1.08 -16.00
CA ASN A 5 0.60 0.11 -16.78
C ASN A 5 0.89 -1.19 -16.02
N ILE A 6 0.00 -1.57 -15.09
CA ILE A 6 0.12 -2.83 -14.36
C ILE A 6 -0.37 -3.94 -15.30
N PRO A 7 0.48 -4.93 -15.65
CA PRO A 7 0.05 -6.02 -16.52
C PRO A 7 -1.00 -6.90 -15.85
N ALA A 8 -1.86 -7.50 -16.66
CA ALA A 8 -3.00 -8.28 -16.17
C ALA A 8 -2.60 -9.41 -15.22
N TRP A 9 -1.46 -10.07 -15.47
CA TRP A 9 -1.00 -11.16 -14.60
C TRP A 9 -0.66 -10.64 -13.19
N LEU A 10 -0.08 -9.43 -13.10
CA LEU A 10 0.26 -8.82 -11.82
C LEU A 10 -0.99 -8.32 -11.10
N GLU A 11 -1.95 -7.75 -11.83
CA GLU A 11 -3.25 -7.40 -11.25
C GLU A 11 -3.90 -8.60 -10.56
N ARG A 12 -3.94 -9.75 -11.24
CA ARG A 12 -4.52 -10.98 -10.69
C ARG A 12 -3.78 -11.44 -9.44
N GLU A 13 -2.45 -11.46 -9.50
CA GLU A 13 -1.62 -11.88 -8.37
C GLU A 13 -1.87 -11.00 -7.14
N VAL A 14 -1.92 -9.68 -7.34
CA VAL A 14 -2.14 -8.73 -6.25
C VAL A 14 -3.55 -8.83 -5.68
N VAL A 15 -4.57 -8.95 -6.53
CA VAL A 15 -5.95 -9.13 -6.09
C VAL A 15 -6.12 -10.41 -5.25
N GLU A 16 -5.45 -11.49 -5.63
CA GLU A 16 -5.49 -12.73 -4.85
C GLU A 16 -4.76 -12.62 -3.52
N ARG A 17 -3.68 -11.87 -3.48
CA ARG A 17 -2.87 -11.67 -2.27
C ARG A 17 -3.55 -10.69 -1.29
N ASP A 18 -4.05 -9.56 -1.81
CA ASP A 18 -4.51 -8.43 -1.00
C ASP A 18 -6.03 -8.43 -0.87
N ARG A 19 -6.54 -9.25 0.05
CA ARG A 19 -7.97 -9.37 0.32
C ARG A 19 -8.49 -8.30 1.28
N SER A 20 -7.56 -7.48 1.79
CA SER A 20 -7.80 -6.37 2.71
C SER A 20 -6.84 -5.25 2.37
N CYS A 21 -7.16 -4.03 2.79
CA CYS A 21 -6.24 -2.90 2.67
C CYS A 21 -4.89 -3.25 3.31
N VAL A 22 -3.81 -3.11 2.56
CA VAL A 22 -2.47 -3.44 3.05
C VAL A 22 -2.02 -2.55 4.21
N TYR A 23 -2.68 -1.42 4.42
CA TYR A 23 -2.34 -0.48 5.50
C TYR A 23 -3.28 -0.62 6.71
N CYS A 24 -4.58 -0.41 6.54
CA CYS A 24 -5.52 -0.39 7.67
C CYS A 24 -6.27 -1.71 7.89
N GLY A 25 -6.17 -2.65 6.97
CA GLY A 25 -6.80 -3.97 7.12
C GLY A 25 -8.29 -4.04 6.79
N THR A 26 -8.89 -2.96 6.30
CA THR A 26 -10.30 -3.00 5.87
C THR A 26 -10.50 -4.10 4.82
N SER A 27 -11.48 -4.98 5.06
CA SER A 27 -11.76 -6.11 4.17
C SER A 27 -12.35 -5.66 2.83
N PHE A 28 -11.91 -6.31 1.75
CA PHE A 28 -12.46 -6.13 0.40
C PHE A 28 -13.39 -7.28 -0.01
N ALA A 29 -13.77 -8.16 0.92
CA ALA A 29 -14.63 -9.31 0.62
C ALA A 29 -15.99 -8.92 0.05
N GLN A 30 -16.51 -7.76 0.44
CA GLN A 30 -17.76 -7.20 -0.07
C GLN A 30 -17.54 -5.76 -0.49
N VAL A 31 -18.27 -5.32 -1.54
CA VAL A 31 -18.22 -3.93 -1.98
C VAL A 31 -18.84 -3.05 -0.90
N SER A 32 -18.04 -2.18 -0.30
CA SER A 32 -18.50 -1.25 0.71
C SER A 32 -19.38 -0.15 0.11
N ALA A 33 -20.42 0.26 0.84
CA ALA A 33 -21.20 1.43 0.50
C ALA A 33 -20.38 2.72 0.62
N ALA A 34 -19.44 2.76 1.58
CA ALA A 34 -18.53 3.89 1.74
C ALA A 34 -17.39 3.80 0.72
N ARG A 35 -17.33 4.78 -0.18
CA ARG A 35 -16.33 4.82 -1.24
C ARG A 35 -14.90 4.72 -0.71
N ARG A 36 -14.61 5.37 0.41
CA ARG A 36 -13.26 5.40 1.00
C ARG A 36 -12.75 4.00 1.42
N ASP A 37 -13.65 3.04 1.63
CA ASP A 37 -13.30 1.68 2.05
C ASP A 37 -13.09 0.72 0.87
N ARG A 38 -13.28 1.20 -0.35
CA ARG A 38 -13.12 0.38 -1.56
C ARG A 38 -11.64 0.28 -1.95
N PRO A 39 -11.26 -0.82 -2.61
CA PRO A 39 -9.87 -1.01 -3.03
C PRO A 39 -9.44 -0.03 -4.12
N SER A 40 -8.18 0.34 -4.09
CA SER A 40 -7.52 1.14 -5.11
C SER A 40 -6.10 0.63 -5.30
N TRP A 41 -5.54 0.87 -6.49
CA TRP A 41 -4.17 0.49 -6.79
C TRP A 41 -3.19 1.43 -6.07
N GLU A 42 -2.16 0.84 -5.49
CA GLU A 42 -1.18 1.55 -4.70
C GLU A 42 0.24 1.21 -5.14
N HIS A 43 1.09 2.22 -5.16
CA HIS A 43 2.55 2.07 -5.23
C HIS A 43 3.08 2.31 -3.81
N ILE A 44 3.55 1.26 -3.14
CA ILE A 44 4.03 1.37 -1.76
C ILE A 44 5.16 2.39 -1.67
N VAL A 45 6.18 2.24 -2.53
CA VAL A 45 7.13 3.31 -2.82
C VAL A 45 6.52 4.17 -3.90
N ASN A 46 6.38 5.47 -3.64
CA ASN A 46 5.66 6.39 -4.54
C ASN A 46 6.48 6.70 -5.81
N ASP A 47 6.67 5.68 -6.63
CA ASP A 47 7.32 5.77 -7.92
C ASP A 47 6.54 4.89 -8.91
N ALA A 48 5.81 5.52 -9.81
CA ALA A 48 4.94 4.83 -10.76
C ALA A 48 5.71 3.92 -11.75
N ARG A 49 7.03 4.05 -11.81
CA ARG A 49 7.88 3.20 -12.66
C ARG A 49 8.15 1.84 -12.03
N ILE A 50 7.96 1.70 -10.71
CA ILE A 50 8.21 0.45 -9.99
C ILE A 50 6.95 -0.41 -10.03
N ILE A 51 6.85 -1.26 -11.05
CA ILE A 51 5.69 -2.11 -11.30
C ILE A 51 6.08 -3.56 -11.02
N THR A 52 6.23 -3.88 -9.75
CA THR A 52 6.63 -5.20 -9.27
C THR A 52 5.65 -5.68 -8.20
N ARG A 53 5.61 -7.00 -7.94
CA ARG A 53 4.73 -7.56 -6.90
C ARG A 53 5.09 -7.04 -5.51
N GLU A 54 6.31 -6.60 -5.30
CA GLU A 54 6.79 -6.04 -4.02
C GLU A 54 6.33 -4.60 -3.82
N ASN A 55 5.96 -3.90 -4.88
CA ASN A 55 5.57 -2.48 -4.82
C ASN A 55 4.11 -2.21 -5.15
N ILE A 56 3.48 -3.05 -5.97
CA ILE A 56 2.07 -2.89 -6.32
C ILE A 56 1.21 -3.60 -5.29
N ALA A 57 0.21 -2.91 -4.78
CA ALA A 57 -0.68 -3.42 -3.74
C ALA A 57 -2.09 -2.85 -3.89
N LEU A 58 -3.02 -3.38 -3.10
CA LEU A 58 -4.36 -2.80 -2.96
C LEU A 58 -4.47 -2.16 -1.58
N CYS A 59 -4.87 -0.91 -1.55
CA CYS A 59 -5.24 -0.23 -0.32
C CYS A 59 -6.59 0.46 -0.49
N CYS A 60 -7.26 0.78 0.62
CA CYS A 60 -8.52 1.48 0.51
C CYS A 60 -8.31 2.91 0.02
N ILE A 61 -9.34 3.47 -0.61
CA ILE A 61 -9.27 4.83 -1.18
C ILE A 61 -8.90 5.85 -0.09
N GLY A 62 -9.39 5.66 1.14
CA GLY A 62 -9.08 6.54 2.26
C GLY A 62 -7.59 6.58 2.59
N CYS A 63 -6.96 5.41 2.72
CA CYS A 63 -5.51 5.33 2.96
C CYS A 63 -4.72 5.90 1.79
N ASN A 64 -5.13 5.59 0.57
CA ASN A 64 -4.47 6.08 -0.64
C ASN A 64 -4.49 7.61 -0.70
N ALA A 65 -5.65 8.21 -0.47
CA ALA A 65 -5.81 9.67 -0.47
C ALA A 65 -4.97 10.32 0.65
N SER A 66 -4.97 9.73 1.84
CA SER A 66 -4.20 10.24 2.97
C SER A 66 -2.69 10.19 2.71
N LYS A 67 -2.22 9.06 2.18
CA LYS A 67 -0.79 8.89 1.88
C LYS A 67 -0.34 9.84 0.76
N GLY A 68 -1.14 9.95 -0.31
CA GLY A 68 -0.81 10.81 -1.43
C GLY A 68 0.60 10.53 -1.94
N THR A 69 1.42 11.57 -2.03
CA THR A 69 2.80 11.48 -2.50
C THR A 69 3.83 11.37 -1.36
N LYS A 70 3.38 11.22 -0.13
CA LYS A 70 4.29 11.14 1.03
C LYS A 70 5.11 9.85 1.01
N ALA A 71 6.34 9.94 1.48
CA ALA A 71 7.15 8.74 1.71
C ALA A 71 6.47 7.88 2.77
N LEU A 72 6.56 6.56 2.62
CA LEU A 72 5.88 5.61 3.50
C LEU A 72 6.18 5.85 4.98
N ALA A 73 7.47 5.97 5.33
CA ALA A 73 7.89 6.16 6.73
C ALA A 73 7.33 7.46 7.32
N VAL A 74 7.27 8.52 6.52
CA VAL A 74 6.71 9.82 6.94
C VAL A 74 5.20 9.70 7.15
N TRP A 75 4.49 9.05 6.22
CA TRP A 75 3.05 8.90 6.34
C TRP A 75 2.65 8.06 7.56
N LEU A 76 3.44 7.03 7.89
CA LEU A 76 3.16 6.19 9.07
C LEU A 76 3.22 6.98 10.39
N GLU A 77 3.88 8.13 10.41
CA GLU A 77 3.91 9.03 11.57
C GLU A 77 2.79 10.06 11.56
N SER A 78 1.93 10.06 10.54
CA SER A 78 0.85 11.02 10.39
C SER A 78 -0.26 10.81 11.43
N ARG A 79 -1.03 11.87 11.67
CA ARG A 79 -2.23 11.79 12.53
C ARG A 79 -3.22 10.74 12.03
N TYR A 80 -3.36 10.63 10.71
CA TYR A 80 -4.23 9.63 10.10
C TYR A 80 -3.85 8.22 10.53
N CYS A 81 -2.58 7.87 10.42
CA CYS A 81 -2.09 6.54 10.79
C CYS A 81 -2.15 6.32 12.30
N ILE A 82 -1.75 7.31 13.10
CA ILE A 82 -1.79 7.21 14.57
C ILE A 82 -3.21 6.95 15.05
N ALA A 83 -4.16 7.73 14.55
CA ALA A 83 -5.58 7.60 14.95
C ALA A 83 -6.18 6.23 14.60
N ARG A 84 -5.65 5.57 13.58
CA ARG A 84 -6.17 4.28 13.10
C ARG A 84 -5.32 3.08 13.53
N GLY A 85 -4.28 3.30 14.31
CA GLY A 85 -3.40 2.23 14.74
C GLY A 85 -2.59 1.61 13.60
N ILE A 86 -2.37 2.36 12.52
CA ILE A 86 -1.55 1.92 11.39
C ILE A 86 -0.08 2.13 11.75
N THR A 87 0.67 1.04 11.87
CA THR A 87 2.07 1.05 12.27
C THR A 87 2.89 0.17 11.34
N GLY A 88 4.21 0.26 11.43
CA GLY A 88 5.10 -0.64 10.67
C GLY A 88 4.94 -2.12 11.02
N ARG A 89 4.25 -2.44 12.12
CA ARG A 89 3.97 -3.83 12.55
C ARG A 89 2.57 -4.28 12.19
N SER A 90 1.61 -3.36 12.11
CA SER A 90 0.21 -3.68 11.81
C SER A 90 -0.08 -3.86 10.33
N VAL A 91 0.75 -3.30 9.47
CA VAL A 91 0.57 -3.37 8.02
C VAL A 91 0.80 -4.77 7.48
N ALA A 92 0.30 -5.03 6.26
CA ALA A 92 0.45 -6.32 5.61
C ALA A 92 1.93 -6.67 5.35
N PRO A 93 2.25 -7.98 5.21
CA PRO A 93 3.64 -8.41 4.99
C PRO A 93 4.35 -7.72 3.84
N VAL A 94 3.65 -7.44 2.73
CA VAL A 94 4.24 -6.75 1.58
C VAL A 94 4.73 -5.34 1.95
N VAL A 95 4.02 -4.65 2.84
CA VAL A 95 4.41 -3.32 3.32
C VAL A 95 5.58 -3.42 4.30
N ARG A 96 5.53 -4.42 5.21
CA ARG A 96 6.65 -4.65 6.13
C ARG A 96 7.94 -4.96 5.37
N ALA A 97 7.85 -5.75 4.31
CA ALA A 97 9.01 -6.05 3.45
C ALA A 97 9.56 -4.79 2.80
N ALA A 98 8.68 -3.91 2.32
CA ALA A 98 9.08 -2.63 1.74
C ALA A 98 9.79 -1.74 2.76
N LEU A 99 9.28 -1.66 3.99
CA LEU A 99 9.92 -0.91 5.07
C LEU A 99 11.31 -1.46 5.39
N THR A 100 11.45 -2.78 5.45
CA THR A 100 12.74 -3.43 5.68
C THR A 100 13.73 -3.12 4.55
N ALA A 101 13.27 -3.21 3.30
CA ALA A 101 14.11 -2.91 2.14
C ALA A 101 14.57 -1.44 2.13
N LEU A 102 13.68 -0.51 2.45
CA LEU A 102 14.01 0.92 2.53
C LEU A 102 15.03 1.19 3.64
N ALA A 103 14.87 0.58 4.81
CA ALA A 103 15.81 0.72 5.92
C ALA A 103 17.19 0.15 5.57
N SER A 104 17.25 -1.02 4.93
CA SER A 104 18.50 -1.64 4.48
C SER A 104 19.21 -0.79 3.44
N HIS A 105 18.46 -0.23 2.48
CA HIS A 105 19.00 0.65 1.46
C HIS A 105 19.59 1.93 2.07
N ALA A 106 18.88 2.55 3.01
CA ALA A 106 19.34 3.73 3.71
C ALA A 106 20.64 3.46 4.48
N ALA A 107 20.73 2.31 5.16
CA ALA A 107 21.93 1.89 5.90
C ALA A 107 23.11 1.64 4.95
N SER A 108 22.84 1.06 3.77
CA SER A 108 23.87 0.74 2.77
C SER A 108 24.37 1.98 2.01
N GLY A 109 23.53 3.00 1.91
CA GLY A 109 23.81 4.20 1.14
C GLY A 109 24.68 5.23 1.85
N VAL A 110 25.11 4.93 3.05
CA VAL A 110 25.91 5.85 3.88
C VAL A 110 27.39 5.77 3.55
#